data_dc46d51820915a3867d522f5fcb6cf13
#
_entry.id   dc46d51820915a3867d522f5fcb6cf13
#
_cell.length_a   1.000
_cell.length_b   1.000
_cell.length_c   1.000
_cell.angle_alpha   90.00
_cell.angle_beta   90.00
_cell.angle_gamma   90.00
#
_symmetry.space_group_name_H-M   'P 1'
#
loop_
_entity.id
_entity.type
_entity.pdbx_description
1 polymer ?
#
loop_
_entity_poly.entity_id
_entity_poly.type
_entity_poly.pdbx_seq_one_letter_code
_entity_poly.pdbx_strand_id
1 'polypeptide(L)'
;MTRSAATTVAATPDALAMFAHRAHTFILQARLAISLAWVAGYVNLVALVTCGTMVSHLTGHGTMLGRELVDLSWWPAALTAVLFAAFFGGAFLSGFAVELGRQRNWASLYVLPAAIELVLLAVFAVGVRLHDPSAVEHGAALWWMTVVATTAMGVQNATITRISSGVVRTTHLTGIVTDLGHESAQLAVVRWMFGRGATGARTSGSRDGRGPSYQRLVLLASILGAFVLGGVSAAIVYREAPQWSMLAPIALLAWIILADIRTPICEIEEARLEECGDGLAVMAGVADVAVFRVLARGGGREAHLPDLAAWVERLPEERRVVILDLGSTHAFGPLAASALHALMAAAARTGRRAIVAGIDGVELATINALSRSDLLNEHNSAPDLGGALRVAAESAAENMVRERARGTRAITGRSDAGARAD
;
A
#
# COMPACT_ATOMS: atom_id res chain seq x y z
N MET A 1 -29.53 -9.86 43.62
CA MET A 1 -29.38 -10.81 42.52
C MET A 1 -30.07 -10.24 41.27
N THR A 2 -29.33 -9.50 40.49
CA THR A 2 -29.80 -8.97 39.19
C THR A 2 -28.81 -9.44 38.12
N ARG A 3 -29.26 -10.42 37.34
CA ARG A 3 -28.54 -10.93 36.16
C ARG A 3 -28.56 -9.85 35.07
N SER A 4 -27.39 -9.29 34.77
CA SER A 4 -27.15 -8.48 33.56
C SER A 4 -27.24 -9.43 32.35
N ALA A 5 -28.23 -9.21 31.50
CA ALA A 5 -28.34 -9.89 30.22
C ALA A 5 -27.28 -9.30 29.29
N ALA A 6 -26.29 -10.11 28.96
CA ALA A 6 -25.32 -9.79 27.89
C ALA A 6 -26.10 -9.84 26.56
N THR A 7 -26.35 -8.68 25.97
CA THR A 7 -26.93 -8.56 24.65
C THR A 7 -25.88 -8.99 23.63
N THR A 8 -26.03 -10.20 23.11
CA THR A 8 -25.26 -10.68 21.97
C THR A 8 -25.65 -9.85 20.74
N VAL A 9 -24.85 -8.87 20.38
CA VAL A 9 -25.04 -8.13 19.13
C VAL A 9 -24.78 -9.12 17.99
N ALA A 10 -25.85 -9.57 17.35
CA ALA A 10 -25.74 -10.37 16.13
C ALA A 10 -25.07 -9.52 15.06
N ALA A 11 -23.93 -10.00 14.52
CA ALA A 11 -23.24 -9.33 13.43
C ALA A 11 -24.19 -9.24 12.22
N THR A 12 -24.30 -8.06 11.65
CA THR A 12 -25.11 -7.84 10.45
C THR A 12 -24.56 -8.67 9.27
N PRO A 13 -25.41 -9.11 8.31
CA PRO A 13 -24.96 -9.87 7.13
C PRO A 13 -23.82 -9.19 6.39
N ASP A 14 -23.79 -7.86 6.35
CA ASP A 14 -22.71 -7.07 5.72
C ASP A 14 -21.39 -7.15 6.49
N ALA A 15 -21.43 -7.20 7.81
CA ALA A 15 -20.22 -7.40 8.62
C ALA A 15 -19.62 -8.79 8.40
N LEU A 16 -20.45 -9.84 8.28
CA LEU A 16 -20.00 -11.20 7.97
C LEU A 16 -19.43 -11.32 6.56
N ALA A 17 -20.06 -10.69 5.57
CA ALA A 17 -19.54 -10.64 4.20
C ALA A 17 -18.19 -9.89 4.12
N MET A 18 -18.04 -8.79 4.85
CA MET A 18 -16.80 -8.03 4.94
C MET A 18 -15.68 -8.83 5.62
N PHE A 19 -15.97 -9.60 6.69
CA PHE A 19 -14.98 -10.48 7.32
C PHE A 19 -14.54 -11.61 6.41
N ALA A 20 -15.47 -12.23 5.66
CA ALA A 20 -15.16 -13.30 4.71
C ALA A 20 -14.27 -12.79 3.56
N HIS A 21 -14.56 -11.61 3.03
CA HIS A 21 -13.76 -10.99 1.96
C HIS A 21 -12.34 -10.63 2.43
N ARG A 22 -12.18 -10.01 3.60
CA ARG A 22 -10.87 -9.71 4.20
C ARG A 22 -10.03 -10.96 4.44
N ALA A 23 -10.65 -12.03 4.93
CA ALA A 23 -9.96 -13.30 5.14
C ALA A 23 -9.50 -13.91 3.81
N HIS A 24 -10.29 -13.81 2.76
CA HIS A 24 -9.96 -14.32 1.43
C HIS A 24 -8.76 -13.57 0.82
N THR A 25 -8.77 -12.24 0.85
CA THR A 25 -7.67 -11.39 0.34
C THR A 25 -6.36 -11.66 1.10
N PHE A 26 -6.41 -11.76 2.43
CA PHE A 26 -5.23 -12.11 3.23
C PHE A 26 -4.64 -13.48 2.87
N ILE A 27 -5.49 -14.49 2.67
CA ILE A 27 -5.05 -15.84 2.29
C ILE A 27 -4.38 -15.82 0.90
N LEU A 28 -4.94 -15.09 -0.07
CA LEU A 28 -4.36 -14.97 -1.41
C LEU A 28 -2.99 -14.26 -1.37
N GLN A 29 -2.89 -13.15 -0.64
CA GLN A 29 -1.62 -12.43 -0.46
C GLN A 29 -0.58 -13.29 0.27
N ALA A 30 -0.99 -14.05 1.29
CA ALA A 30 -0.11 -14.98 2.00
C ALA A 30 0.40 -16.10 1.09
N ARG A 31 -0.47 -16.71 0.27
CA ARG A 31 -0.06 -17.74 -0.71
C ARG A 31 0.92 -17.18 -1.73
N LEU A 32 0.65 -15.98 -2.26
CA LEU A 32 1.57 -15.29 -3.18
C LEU A 32 2.92 -15.05 -2.53
N ALA A 33 2.96 -14.51 -1.31
CA ALA A 33 4.18 -14.25 -0.57
C ALA A 33 5.02 -15.52 -0.32
N ILE A 34 4.37 -16.62 0.09
CA ILE A 34 5.01 -17.91 0.32
C ILE A 34 5.57 -18.47 -1.00
N SER A 35 4.81 -18.44 -2.08
CA SER A 35 5.24 -18.90 -3.39
C SER A 35 6.43 -18.10 -3.93
N LEU A 36 6.39 -16.78 -3.82
CA LEU A 36 7.49 -15.93 -4.24
C LEU A 36 8.73 -16.06 -3.35
N ALA A 37 8.56 -16.34 -2.05
CA ALA A 37 9.68 -16.65 -1.17
C ALA A 37 10.39 -17.95 -1.60
N TRP A 38 9.64 -18.97 -2.01
CA TRP A 38 10.20 -20.20 -2.58
C TRP A 38 10.98 -19.91 -3.88
N VAL A 39 10.41 -19.11 -4.80
CA VAL A 39 11.10 -18.67 -6.03
C VAL A 39 12.40 -17.93 -5.69
N ALA A 40 12.36 -16.99 -4.74
CA ALA A 40 13.53 -16.22 -4.33
C ALA A 40 14.65 -17.12 -3.77
N GLY A 41 14.32 -18.05 -2.88
CA GLY A 41 15.28 -19.02 -2.33
C GLY A 41 15.88 -19.90 -3.41
N TYR A 42 15.03 -20.35 -4.34
CA TYR A 42 15.45 -21.17 -5.48
C TYR A 42 16.44 -20.46 -6.39
N VAL A 43 16.08 -19.26 -6.85
CA VAL A 43 16.90 -18.44 -7.75
C VAL A 43 18.23 -18.04 -7.09
N ASN A 44 18.21 -17.70 -5.79
CA ASN A 44 19.44 -17.40 -5.06
C ASN A 44 20.43 -18.56 -5.02
N LEU A 45 19.94 -19.78 -4.84
CA LEU A 45 20.82 -20.93 -4.84
C LEU A 45 21.38 -21.21 -6.24
N VAL A 46 20.54 -21.22 -7.29
CA VAL A 46 21.02 -21.41 -8.66
C VAL A 46 22.06 -20.36 -9.01
N ALA A 47 21.81 -19.08 -8.68
CA ALA A 47 22.78 -18.01 -8.92
C ALA A 47 24.09 -18.20 -8.12
N LEU A 48 23.99 -18.66 -6.86
CA LEU A 48 25.17 -18.94 -6.04
C LEU A 48 26.02 -20.04 -6.66
N VAL A 49 25.41 -21.14 -7.11
CA VAL A 49 26.21 -22.28 -7.66
C VAL A 49 26.68 -22.03 -9.10
N THR A 50 25.97 -21.20 -9.88
CA THR A 50 26.33 -20.87 -11.26
C THR A 50 27.25 -19.66 -11.35
N CYS A 51 26.92 -18.57 -10.66
CA CYS A 51 27.61 -17.28 -10.75
C CYS A 51 28.53 -17.00 -9.55
N GLY A 52 28.56 -17.86 -8.54
CA GLY A 52 29.39 -17.70 -7.34
C GLY A 52 28.90 -16.64 -6.36
N THR A 53 27.70 -16.04 -6.57
CA THR A 53 27.20 -14.97 -5.71
C THR A 53 25.67 -15.04 -5.51
N MET A 54 25.21 -14.54 -4.36
CA MET A 54 23.78 -14.44 -4.05
C MET A 54 23.19 -13.14 -4.62
N VAL A 55 22.14 -13.22 -5.41
CA VAL A 55 21.58 -12.09 -6.17
C VAL A 55 20.61 -11.21 -5.40
N SER A 56 20.20 -11.62 -4.20
CA SER A 56 19.32 -10.80 -3.34
C SER A 56 19.95 -10.35 -2.02
N HIS A 57 21.26 -10.63 -1.81
CA HIS A 57 21.95 -10.38 -0.53
C HIS A 57 22.66 -9.02 -0.51
N LEU A 58 21.92 -7.91 -0.68
CA LEU A 58 22.48 -6.55 -0.76
C LEU A 58 23.27 -6.14 0.48
N THR A 59 22.85 -6.54 1.70
CA THR A 59 23.60 -6.22 2.93
C THR A 59 25.00 -6.78 2.90
N GLY A 60 25.19 -8.03 2.45
CA GLY A 60 26.50 -8.63 2.27
C GLY A 60 27.33 -7.91 1.20
N HIS A 61 26.72 -7.60 0.08
CA HIS A 61 27.38 -6.84 -0.99
C HIS A 61 27.83 -5.44 -0.51
N GLY A 62 27.03 -4.76 0.34
CA GLY A 62 27.43 -3.48 0.93
C GLY A 62 28.69 -3.60 1.80
N THR A 63 28.80 -4.68 2.57
CA THR A 63 29.98 -4.96 3.39
C THR A 63 31.20 -5.25 2.50
N MET A 64 31.01 -6.05 1.43
CA MET A 64 32.08 -6.36 0.46
C MET A 64 32.57 -5.12 -0.27
N LEU A 65 31.64 -4.26 -0.73
CA LEU A 65 31.98 -3.00 -1.40
C LEU A 65 32.85 -2.10 -0.50
N GLY A 66 32.51 -1.97 0.79
CA GLY A 66 33.32 -1.21 1.74
C GLY A 66 34.74 -1.75 1.84
N ARG A 67 34.92 -3.06 1.91
CA ARG A 67 36.25 -3.70 1.92
C ARG A 67 37.00 -3.49 0.61
N GLU A 68 36.35 -3.74 -0.52
CA GLU A 68 36.93 -3.64 -1.86
C GLU A 68 37.46 -2.23 -2.17
N LEU A 69 36.74 -1.21 -1.68
CA LEU A 69 37.17 0.20 -1.80
C LEU A 69 38.42 0.49 -0.97
N VAL A 70 38.52 -0.05 0.24
CA VAL A 70 39.70 0.12 1.10
C VAL A 70 40.93 -0.65 0.54
N ASP A 71 40.67 -1.86 0.03
CA ASP A 71 41.70 -2.70 -0.60
C ASP A 71 42.10 -2.19 -1.98
N LEU A 72 41.54 -1.05 -2.47
CA LEU A 72 41.73 -0.47 -3.80
C LEU A 72 41.47 -1.46 -4.96
N SER A 73 40.60 -2.43 -4.71
CA SER A 73 40.19 -3.48 -5.63
C SER A 73 39.09 -2.95 -6.56
N TRP A 74 39.42 -2.07 -7.48
CA TRP A 74 38.45 -1.29 -8.28
C TRP A 74 37.51 -2.17 -9.14
N TRP A 75 37.99 -3.30 -9.66
CA TRP A 75 37.18 -4.18 -10.50
C TRP A 75 36.11 -4.91 -9.70
N PRO A 76 36.40 -5.59 -8.57
CA PRO A 76 35.38 -6.13 -7.67
C PRO A 76 34.42 -5.06 -7.15
N ALA A 77 34.92 -3.90 -6.73
CA ALA A 77 34.09 -2.81 -6.25
C ALA A 77 33.10 -2.31 -7.31
N ALA A 78 33.53 -2.17 -8.58
CA ALA A 78 32.67 -1.81 -9.69
C ALA A 78 31.59 -2.89 -9.91
N LEU A 79 31.93 -4.17 -9.81
CA LEU A 79 31.01 -5.30 -9.91
C LEU A 79 29.92 -5.21 -8.83
N THR A 80 30.33 -5.07 -7.60
CA THR A 80 29.42 -4.96 -6.46
C THR A 80 28.51 -3.74 -6.60
N ALA A 81 29.04 -2.60 -7.05
CA ALA A 81 28.25 -1.40 -7.33
C ALA A 81 27.20 -1.64 -8.43
N VAL A 82 27.56 -2.37 -9.50
CA VAL A 82 26.62 -2.74 -10.57
C VAL A 82 25.50 -3.64 -10.04
N LEU A 83 25.76 -4.54 -9.11
CA LEU A 83 24.70 -5.36 -8.48
C LEU A 83 23.72 -4.49 -7.69
N PHE A 84 24.20 -3.47 -6.96
CA PHE A 84 23.29 -2.49 -6.34
C PHE A 84 22.45 -1.75 -7.37
N ALA A 85 23.07 -1.27 -8.44
CA ALA A 85 22.37 -0.57 -9.52
C ALA A 85 21.35 -1.47 -10.23
N ALA A 86 21.68 -2.75 -10.45
CA ALA A 86 20.80 -3.75 -11.04
C ALA A 86 19.56 -4.04 -10.16
N PHE A 87 19.78 -4.23 -8.87
CA PHE A 87 18.68 -4.43 -7.93
C PHE A 87 17.78 -3.19 -7.83
N PHE A 88 18.37 -2.01 -7.73
CA PHE A 88 17.65 -0.74 -7.75
C PHE A 88 16.87 -0.57 -9.06
N GLY A 89 17.50 -0.84 -10.20
CA GLY A 89 16.84 -0.80 -11.51
C GLY A 89 15.64 -1.73 -11.60
N GLY A 90 15.76 -2.95 -11.08
CA GLY A 90 14.65 -3.90 -10.96
C GLY A 90 13.52 -3.39 -10.07
N ALA A 91 13.86 -2.83 -8.91
CA ALA A 91 12.87 -2.24 -8.00
C ALA A 91 12.18 -1.02 -8.62
N PHE A 92 12.93 -0.19 -9.35
CA PHE A 92 12.38 0.94 -10.10
C PHE A 92 11.43 0.48 -11.21
N LEU A 93 11.81 -0.52 -12.01
CA LEU A 93 10.94 -1.10 -13.05
C LEU A 93 9.63 -1.63 -12.48
N SER A 94 9.69 -2.33 -11.35
CA SER A 94 8.49 -2.81 -10.65
C SER A 94 7.61 -1.64 -10.19
N GLY A 95 8.20 -0.64 -9.53
CA GLY A 95 7.49 0.55 -9.08
C GLY A 95 6.82 1.30 -10.22
N PHE A 96 7.53 1.46 -11.34
CA PHE A 96 7.02 2.09 -12.55
C PHE A 96 5.86 1.28 -13.18
N ALA A 97 6.01 -0.05 -13.27
CA ALA A 97 4.98 -0.93 -13.81
C ALA A 97 3.70 -0.90 -12.97
N VAL A 98 3.82 -0.93 -11.64
CA VAL A 98 2.68 -0.81 -10.71
C VAL A 98 1.99 0.54 -10.87
N GLU A 99 2.76 1.64 -10.92
CA GLU A 99 2.20 2.98 -11.07
C GLU A 99 1.51 3.18 -12.42
N LEU A 100 2.10 2.65 -13.50
CA LEU A 100 1.49 2.67 -14.84
C LEU A 100 0.17 1.88 -14.85
N GLY A 101 0.13 0.70 -14.22
CA GLY A 101 -1.08 -0.11 -14.10
C GLY A 101 -2.18 0.62 -13.32
N ARG A 102 -1.79 1.34 -12.26
CA ARG A 102 -2.69 2.16 -11.46
C ARG A 102 -3.30 3.31 -12.27
N GLN A 103 -2.46 4.08 -12.98
CA GLN A 103 -2.93 5.20 -13.80
C GLN A 103 -3.81 4.77 -14.98
N ARG A 104 -3.63 3.54 -15.45
CA ARG A 104 -4.45 2.96 -16.54
C ARG A 104 -5.62 2.12 -16.05
N ASN A 105 -5.87 2.06 -14.73
CA ASN A 105 -6.93 1.28 -14.10
C ASN A 105 -6.94 -0.20 -14.54
N TRP A 106 -5.76 -0.83 -14.57
CA TRP A 106 -5.68 -2.24 -14.91
C TRP A 106 -6.28 -3.09 -13.78
N ALA A 107 -6.95 -4.17 -14.15
CA ALA A 107 -7.59 -5.09 -13.21
C ALA A 107 -6.59 -5.73 -12.22
N SER A 108 -5.35 -5.95 -12.62
CA SER A 108 -4.27 -6.42 -11.74
C SER A 108 -3.03 -5.55 -11.85
N LEU A 109 -2.47 -5.20 -10.71
CA LEU A 109 -1.18 -4.49 -10.59
C LEU A 109 0.02 -5.45 -10.57
N TYR A 110 -0.23 -6.74 -10.39
CA TYR A 110 0.81 -7.75 -10.26
C TYR A 110 1.31 -8.28 -11.60
N VAL A 111 0.42 -8.42 -12.60
CA VAL A 111 0.71 -9.10 -13.88
C VAL A 111 1.92 -8.50 -14.61
N LEU A 112 2.00 -7.17 -14.73
CA LEU A 112 3.10 -6.56 -15.48
C LEU A 112 4.47 -6.70 -14.77
N PRO A 113 4.61 -6.39 -13.47
CA PRO A 113 5.86 -6.65 -12.75
C PRO A 113 6.27 -8.13 -12.81
N ALA A 114 5.32 -9.05 -12.61
CA ALA A 114 5.59 -10.48 -12.67
C ALA A 114 5.99 -10.96 -14.08
N ALA A 115 5.41 -10.40 -15.13
CA ALA A 115 5.83 -10.68 -16.51
C ALA A 115 7.26 -10.18 -16.78
N ILE A 116 7.64 -9.02 -16.28
CA ILE A 116 9.02 -8.53 -16.34
C ILE A 116 9.98 -9.49 -15.62
N GLU A 117 9.63 -9.91 -14.40
CA GLU A 117 10.39 -10.89 -13.63
C GLU A 117 10.52 -12.21 -14.40
N LEU A 118 9.44 -12.74 -14.95
CA LEU A 118 9.41 -13.96 -15.73
C LEU A 118 10.37 -13.90 -16.94
N VAL A 119 10.37 -12.80 -17.68
CA VAL A 119 11.26 -12.58 -18.82
C VAL A 119 12.73 -12.55 -18.35
N LEU A 120 13.04 -11.84 -17.27
CA LEU A 120 14.39 -11.78 -16.72
C LEU A 120 14.86 -13.17 -16.25
N LEU A 121 14.00 -13.93 -15.56
CA LEU A 121 14.32 -15.30 -15.14
C LEU A 121 14.45 -16.25 -16.33
N ALA A 122 13.70 -16.07 -17.41
CA ALA A 122 13.85 -16.85 -18.64
C ALA A 122 15.20 -16.54 -19.33
N VAL A 123 15.63 -15.28 -19.36
CA VAL A 123 16.95 -14.88 -19.87
C VAL A 123 18.06 -15.49 -18.99
N PHE A 124 17.91 -15.43 -17.66
CA PHE A 124 18.85 -16.10 -16.74
C PHE A 124 18.89 -17.61 -16.96
N ALA A 125 17.74 -18.27 -17.17
CA ALA A 125 17.65 -19.68 -17.46
C ALA A 125 18.40 -20.10 -18.74
N VAL A 126 18.35 -19.26 -19.80
CA VAL A 126 19.14 -19.48 -21.00
C VAL A 126 20.64 -19.44 -20.68
N GLY A 127 21.05 -18.49 -19.83
CA GLY A 127 22.43 -18.44 -19.36
C GLY A 127 22.86 -19.69 -18.60
N VAL A 128 22.04 -20.13 -17.63
CA VAL A 128 22.28 -21.37 -16.86
C VAL A 128 22.37 -22.59 -17.78
N ARG A 129 21.51 -22.67 -18.80
CA ARG A 129 21.51 -23.78 -19.77
C ARG A 129 22.77 -23.82 -20.64
N LEU A 130 23.29 -22.64 -21.02
CA LEU A 130 24.48 -22.51 -21.86
C LEU A 130 25.79 -22.59 -21.07
N HIS A 131 25.71 -22.43 -19.75
CA HIS A 131 26.87 -22.50 -18.87
C HIS A 131 27.35 -23.95 -18.73
N ASP A 132 28.63 -24.17 -18.97
CA ASP A 132 29.27 -25.44 -18.67
C ASP A 132 29.80 -25.45 -17.21
N PRO A 133 29.22 -26.26 -16.32
CA PRO A 133 29.65 -26.31 -14.91
C PRO A 133 31.11 -26.78 -14.74
N SER A 134 31.68 -27.43 -15.75
CA SER A 134 33.07 -27.89 -15.73
C SER A 134 34.07 -26.83 -16.23
N ALA A 135 33.57 -25.79 -16.90
CA ALA A 135 34.41 -24.70 -17.35
C ALA A 135 34.77 -23.79 -16.16
N VAL A 136 36.05 -23.65 -15.88
CA VAL A 136 36.57 -22.68 -14.88
C VAL A 136 36.50 -21.25 -15.42
N GLU A 137 35.32 -20.84 -15.88
CA GLU A 137 35.07 -19.48 -16.31
C GLU A 137 34.77 -18.60 -15.11
N HIS A 138 35.80 -18.03 -14.52
CA HIS A 138 35.68 -16.97 -13.53
C HIS A 138 35.76 -15.64 -14.25
N GLY A 139 34.69 -14.85 -14.28
CA GLY A 139 34.80 -13.48 -14.76
C GLY A 139 33.63 -12.95 -15.60
N ALA A 140 33.97 -12.12 -16.58
CA ALA A 140 33.02 -11.32 -17.36
C ALA A 140 31.86 -12.09 -18.02
N ALA A 141 32.04 -13.37 -18.35
CA ALA A 141 30.99 -14.19 -18.95
C ALA A 141 29.79 -14.44 -18.04
N LEU A 142 29.97 -14.49 -16.71
CA LEU A 142 28.88 -14.70 -15.74
C LEU A 142 28.24 -13.37 -15.27
N TRP A 143 28.82 -12.27 -15.62
CA TRP A 143 28.38 -10.94 -15.17
C TRP A 143 26.96 -10.61 -15.58
N TRP A 144 26.65 -10.75 -16.86
CA TRP A 144 25.33 -10.45 -17.37
C TRP A 144 24.25 -11.32 -16.70
N MET A 145 24.57 -12.60 -16.44
CA MET A 145 23.68 -13.52 -15.74
C MET A 145 23.38 -13.03 -14.33
N THR A 146 24.43 -12.65 -13.58
CA THR A 146 24.30 -12.11 -12.23
C THR A 146 23.49 -10.82 -12.22
N VAL A 147 23.74 -9.88 -13.18
CA VAL A 147 23.00 -8.63 -13.32
C VAL A 147 21.53 -8.89 -13.61
N VAL A 148 21.22 -9.78 -14.56
CA VAL A 148 19.85 -10.13 -14.93
C VAL A 148 19.11 -10.76 -13.74
N ALA A 149 19.71 -11.73 -13.06
CA ALA A 149 19.11 -12.38 -11.89
C ALA A 149 18.92 -11.38 -10.73
N THR A 150 19.89 -10.49 -10.49
CA THR A 150 19.78 -9.42 -9.48
C THR A 150 18.66 -8.44 -9.81
N THR A 151 18.52 -8.07 -11.08
CA THR A 151 17.42 -7.21 -11.54
C THR A 151 16.07 -7.89 -11.31
N ALA A 152 15.95 -9.19 -11.65
CA ALA A 152 14.72 -9.97 -11.40
C ALA A 152 14.36 -9.99 -9.90
N MET A 153 15.35 -10.20 -9.02
CA MET A 153 15.13 -10.16 -7.57
C MET A 153 14.74 -8.77 -7.05
N GLY A 154 15.25 -7.71 -7.68
CA GLY A 154 14.82 -6.33 -7.43
C GLY A 154 13.36 -6.11 -7.78
N VAL A 155 12.93 -6.57 -8.97
CA VAL A 155 11.52 -6.54 -9.41
C VAL A 155 10.63 -7.28 -8.41
N GLN A 156 10.96 -8.54 -8.10
CA GLN A 156 10.18 -9.38 -7.18
C GLN A 156 10.02 -8.73 -5.80
N ASN A 157 11.13 -8.25 -5.24
CA ASN A 157 11.12 -7.69 -3.88
C ASN A 157 10.30 -6.41 -3.79
N ALA A 158 10.39 -5.53 -4.79
CA ALA A 158 9.60 -4.31 -4.86
C ALA A 158 8.12 -4.62 -5.07
N THR A 159 7.77 -5.56 -5.94
CA THR A 159 6.41 -5.99 -6.22
C THR A 159 5.72 -6.48 -4.94
N ILE A 160 6.31 -7.45 -4.24
CA ILE A 160 5.68 -8.01 -3.03
C ILE A 160 5.59 -6.99 -1.90
N THR A 161 6.58 -6.10 -1.77
CA THR A 161 6.56 -5.02 -0.78
C THR A 161 5.39 -4.06 -1.02
N ARG A 162 5.11 -3.73 -2.27
CA ARG A 162 3.97 -2.88 -2.65
C ARG A 162 2.63 -3.56 -2.42
N ILE A 163 2.48 -4.80 -2.87
CA ILE A 163 1.24 -5.58 -2.75
C ILE A 163 0.90 -5.86 -1.29
N SER A 164 1.90 -6.16 -0.46
CA SER A 164 1.69 -6.42 0.97
C SER A 164 1.66 -5.17 1.85
N SER A 165 1.65 -3.97 1.26
CA SER A 165 1.76 -2.69 1.99
C SER A 165 2.94 -2.67 2.96
N GLY A 166 4.05 -3.27 2.57
CA GLY A 166 5.29 -3.35 3.35
C GLY A 166 5.27 -4.39 4.49
N VAL A 167 4.19 -5.15 4.63
CA VAL A 167 4.07 -6.18 5.69
C VAL A 167 4.92 -7.40 5.39
N VAL A 168 5.07 -7.76 4.11
CA VAL A 168 5.82 -8.94 3.67
C VAL A 168 6.98 -8.53 2.76
N ARG A 169 8.16 -9.11 3.00
CA ARG A 169 9.35 -9.00 2.15
C ARG A 169 9.94 -10.39 1.95
N THR A 170 9.93 -10.90 0.72
CA THR A 170 10.32 -12.29 0.43
C THR A 170 11.81 -12.57 0.57
N THR A 171 12.67 -11.57 0.35
CA THR A 171 14.13 -11.71 0.38
C THR A 171 14.79 -11.10 1.62
N HIS A 172 14.04 -10.38 2.47
CA HIS A 172 14.59 -9.72 3.66
C HIS A 172 14.54 -10.64 4.88
N LEU A 173 15.25 -11.77 4.83
CA LEU A 173 15.23 -12.81 5.85
C LEU A 173 15.61 -12.30 7.23
N THR A 174 16.57 -11.38 7.34
CA THR A 174 16.99 -10.78 8.62
C THR A 174 15.79 -10.08 9.29
N GLY A 175 15.00 -9.30 8.54
CA GLY A 175 13.78 -8.66 9.05
C GLY A 175 12.73 -9.68 9.46
N ILE A 176 12.52 -10.73 8.66
CA ILE A 176 11.56 -11.80 8.96
C ILE A 176 11.93 -12.53 10.25
N VAL A 177 13.21 -12.87 10.44
CA VAL A 177 13.70 -13.53 11.67
C VAL A 177 13.57 -12.59 12.88
N THR A 178 13.87 -11.31 12.72
CA THR A 178 13.70 -10.31 13.78
C THR A 178 12.23 -10.16 14.17
N ASP A 179 11.33 -10.03 13.21
CA ASP A 179 9.89 -9.93 13.45
C ASP A 179 9.35 -11.22 14.09
N LEU A 180 9.81 -12.39 13.63
CA LEU A 180 9.44 -13.69 14.20
C LEU A 180 9.86 -13.79 15.67
N GLY A 181 11.08 -13.35 16.01
CA GLY A 181 11.57 -13.27 17.39
C GLY A 181 10.72 -12.36 18.25
N HIS A 182 10.40 -11.17 17.75
CA HIS A 182 9.59 -10.19 18.46
C HIS A 182 8.14 -10.69 18.70
N GLU A 183 7.45 -11.19 17.67
CA GLU A 183 6.10 -11.75 17.80
C GLU A 183 6.07 -12.96 18.75
N SER A 184 7.09 -13.81 18.67
CA SER A 184 7.23 -14.97 19.59
C SER A 184 7.39 -14.54 21.03
N ALA A 185 8.21 -13.51 21.29
CA ALA A 185 8.40 -12.95 22.62
C ALA A 185 7.12 -12.34 23.18
N GLN A 186 6.37 -11.58 22.35
CA GLN A 186 5.08 -11.02 22.76
C GLN A 186 4.09 -12.11 23.14
N LEU A 187 3.98 -13.18 22.32
CA LEU A 187 3.10 -14.32 22.64
C LEU A 187 3.53 -15.05 23.91
N ALA A 188 4.84 -15.20 24.15
CA ALA A 188 5.36 -15.82 25.35
C ALA A 188 5.01 -15.02 26.60
N VAL A 189 5.17 -13.69 26.56
CA VAL A 189 4.81 -12.79 27.68
C VAL A 189 3.32 -12.83 27.96
N VAL A 190 2.47 -12.76 26.93
CA VAL A 190 0.99 -12.85 27.11
C VAL A 190 0.60 -14.20 27.71
N ARG A 191 1.19 -15.31 27.26
CA ARG A 191 0.93 -16.64 27.83
C ARG A 191 1.41 -16.77 29.27
N TRP A 192 2.54 -16.17 29.57
CA TRP A 192 3.10 -16.18 30.93
C TRP A 192 2.26 -15.36 31.89
N MET A 193 1.82 -14.17 31.50
CA MET A 193 1.03 -13.26 32.35
C MET A 193 -0.42 -13.68 32.53
N PHE A 194 -1.07 -14.22 31.48
CA PHE A 194 -2.51 -14.44 31.44
C PHE A 194 -2.94 -15.92 31.31
N GLY A 195 -1.97 -16.85 31.25
CA GLY A 195 -2.24 -18.29 31.10
C GLY A 195 -2.67 -18.69 29.68
N ARG A 196 -2.89 -20.02 29.51
CA ARG A 196 -3.16 -20.63 28.17
C ARG A 196 -4.48 -20.20 27.50
N GLY A 197 -5.41 -19.57 28.25
CA GLY A 197 -6.71 -19.12 27.73
C GLY A 197 -6.71 -17.75 27.06
N ALA A 198 -5.61 -16.99 27.16
CA ALA A 198 -5.56 -15.57 26.80
C ALA A 198 -5.28 -15.28 25.31
N THR A 199 -5.14 -16.30 24.47
CA THR A 199 -4.82 -16.13 23.03
C THR A 199 -5.93 -15.46 22.20
N GLY A 200 -7.11 -15.21 22.79
CA GLY A 200 -8.24 -14.50 22.18
C GLY A 200 -8.57 -13.14 22.83
N ALA A 201 -7.94 -12.81 23.97
CA ALA A 201 -8.20 -11.53 24.60
C ALA A 201 -7.40 -10.43 23.89
N ARG A 202 -8.11 -9.53 23.22
CA ARG A 202 -7.56 -8.24 22.78
C ARG A 202 -7.03 -7.54 24.03
N THR A 203 -5.70 -7.51 24.19
CA THR A 203 -5.07 -6.70 25.24
C THR A 203 -5.28 -5.24 24.87
N SER A 204 -6.27 -4.63 25.50
CA SER A 204 -6.72 -3.24 25.35
C SER A 204 -5.67 -2.20 25.78
N GLY A 205 -4.41 -2.56 25.87
CA GLY A 205 -3.34 -1.73 26.43
C GLY A 205 -2.19 -1.38 25.48
N SER A 206 -2.16 -1.90 24.26
CA SER A 206 -1.14 -1.49 23.29
C SER A 206 -1.59 -0.20 22.60
N ARG A 207 -0.86 0.90 22.78
CA ARG A 207 -1.08 2.20 22.13
C ARG A 207 -1.13 2.10 20.59
N ASP A 208 -0.63 1.01 19.99
CA ASP A 208 -0.57 0.79 18.54
C ASP A 208 -1.64 -0.19 18.01
N GLY A 209 -2.59 -0.67 18.83
CA GLY A 209 -3.66 -1.58 18.37
C GLY A 209 -3.18 -2.96 17.86
N ARG A 210 -1.89 -3.26 17.93
CA ARG A 210 -1.26 -4.48 17.43
C ARG A 210 -0.95 -5.43 18.57
N GLY A 211 -1.95 -6.23 18.98
CA GLY A 211 -1.69 -7.39 19.83
C GLY A 211 -0.94 -8.48 19.05
N PRO A 212 -0.23 -9.42 19.78
CA PRO A 212 0.47 -10.53 19.14
C PRO A 212 -0.52 -11.37 18.31
N SER A 213 -0.18 -11.59 17.03
CA SER A 213 -1.03 -12.34 16.11
C SER A 213 -0.40 -13.67 15.75
N TYR A 214 -1.02 -14.77 16.17
CA TYR A 214 -0.61 -16.12 15.76
C TYR A 214 -0.58 -16.28 14.24
N GLN A 215 -1.52 -15.65 13.52
CA GLN A 215 -1.56 -15.69 12.07
C GLN A 215 -0.34 -15.03 11.43
N ARG A 216 0.13 -13.91 11.98
CA ARG A 216 1.34 -13.23 11.50
C ARG A 216 2.59 -14.09 11.76
N LEU A 217 2.68 -14.71 12.94
CA LEU A 217 3.78 -15.60 13.27
C LEU A 217 3.85 -16.81 12.31
N VAL A 218 2.70 -17.46 12.05
CA VAL A 218 2.63 -18.57 11.09
C VAL A 218 3.01 -18.11 9.68
N LEU A 219 2.55 -16.93 9.26
CA LEU A 219 2.90 -16.37 7.94
C LEU A 219 4.41 -16.15 7.81
N LEU A 220 5.04 -15.48 8.79
CA LEU A 220 6.48 -15.21 8.77
C LEU A 220 7.30 -16.49 8.77
N ALA A 221 6.92 -17.47 9.62
CA ALA A 221 7.55 -18.79 9.64
C ALA A 221 7.38 -19.54 8.31
N SER A 222 6.20 -19.44 7.68
CA SER A 222 5.94 -20.07 6.37
C SER A 222 6.76 -19.43 5.25
N ILE A 223 6.96 -18.11 5.25
CA ILE A 223 7.80 -17.40 4.28
C ILE A 223 9.27 -17.81 4.44
N LEU A 224 9.77 -17.83 5.68
CA LEU A 224 11.13 -18.28 5.98
C LEU A 224 11.33 -19.75 5.55
N GLY A 225 10.40 -20.63 5.92
CA GLY A 225 10.43 -22.04 5.52
C GLY A 225 10.39 -22.25 4.02
N ALA A 226 9.52 -21.50 3.31
CA ALA A 226 9.41 -21.55 1.85
C ALA A 226 10.70 -21.11 1.15
N PHE A 227 11.36 -20.05 1.63
CA PHE A 227 12.65 -19.63 1.10
C PHE A 227 13.72 -20.71 1.25
N VAL A 228 13.85 -21.32 2.43
CA VAL A 228 14.79 -22.42 2.67
C VAL A 228 14.45 -23.63 1.80
N LEU A 229 13.18 -24.01 1.72
CA LEU A 229 12.72 -25.11 0.87
C LEU A 229 12.98 -24.84 -0.62
N GLY A 230 12.85 -23.57 -1.06
CA GLY A 230 13.24 -23.15 -2.40
C GLY A 230 14.71 -23.45 -2.69
N GLY A 231 15.60 -23.04 -1.78
CA GLY A 231 17.03 -23.37 -1.88
C GLY A 231 17.31 -24.85 -1.88
N VAL A 232 16.69 -25.63 -0.98
CA VAL A 232 16.85 -27.07 -0.95
C VAL A 232 16.38 -27.72 -2.27
N SER A 233 15.21 -27.31 -2.77
CA SER A 233 14.68 -27.81 -4.04
C SER A 233 15.63 -27.52 -5.21
N ALA A 234 16.16 -26.28 -5.24
CA ALA A 234 17.14 -25.87 -6.25
C ALA A 234 18.43 -26.68 -6.18
N ALA A 235 18.95 -26.96 -4.97
CA ALA A 235 20.15 -27.78 -4.79
C ALA A 235 19.97 -29.18 -5.35
N ILE A 236 18.82 -29.81 -5.08
CA ILE A 236 18.49 -31.14 -5.59
C ILE A 236 18.39 -31.12 -7.12
N VAL A 237 17.59 -30.21 -7.68
CA VAL A 237 17.36 -30.17 -9.13
C VAL A 237 18.64 -29.78 -9.89
N TYR A 238 19.43 -28.83 -9.37
CA TYR A 238 20.68 -28.41 -10.00
C TYR A 238 21.71 -29.53 -10.04
N ARG A 239 21.74 -30.39 -9.00
CA ARG A 239 22.64 -31.54 -8.94
C ARG A 239 22.32 -32.60 -10.00
N GLU A 240 21.02 -32.84 -10.25
CA GLU A 240 20.58 -33.91 -11.16
C GLU A 240 20.45 -33.40 -12.61
N ALA A 241 20.04 -32.16 -12.79
CA ALA A 241 19.72 -31.55 -14.10
C ALA A 241 20.01 -30.04 -14.13
N PRO A 242 21.28 -29.60 -14.04
CA PRO A 242 21.66 -28.19 -13.94
C PRO A 242 21.07 -27.33 -15.06
N GLN A 243 21.08 -27.85 -16.29
CA GLN A 243 20.60 -27.13 -17.49
C GLN A 243 19.10 -26.86 -17.47
N TRP A 244 18.30 -27.56 -16.68
CA TRP A 244 16.85 -27.46 -16.57
C TRP A 244 16.39 -26.90 -15.23
N SER A 245 17.33 -26.56 -14.35
CA SER A 245 17.04 -26.16 -12.98
C SER A 245 16.08 -24.97 -12.91
N MET A 246 16.15 -24.02 -13.84
CA MET A 246 15.31 -22.83 -13.83
C MET A 246 13.87 -23.04 -14.34
N LEU A 247 13.52 -24.23 -14.85
CA LEU A 247 12.15 -24.50 -15.32
C LEU A 247 11.12 -24.45 -14.19
N ALA A 248 11.45 -24.94 -13.00
CA ALA A 248 10.54 -25.01 -11.87
C ALA A 248 10.08 -23.60 -11.41
N PRO A 249 10.98 -22.64 -11.10
CA PRO A 249 10.56 -21.29 -10.69
C PRO A 249 9.86 -20.53 -11.84
N ILE A 250 10.27 -20.70 -13.10
CA ILE A 250 9.62 -20.11 -14.27
C ILE A 250 8.19 -20.63 -14.43
N ALA A 251 7.98 -21.94 -14.34
CA ALA A 251 6.66 -22.56 -14.46
C ALA A 251 5.72 -22.11 -13.33
N LEU A 252 6.24 -22.04 -12.09
CA LEU A 252 5.46 -21.54 -10.94
C LEU A 252 5.06 -20.07 -11.12
N LEU A 253 5.99 -19.22 -11.56
CA LEU A 253 5.71 -17.80 -11.78
C LEU A 253 4.71 -17.59 -12.93
N ALA A 254 4.88 -18.34 -14.03
CA ALA A 254 3.92 -18.32 -15.15
C ALA A 254 2.52 -18.77 -14.69
N TRP A 255 2.44 -19.82 -13.87
CA TRP A 255 1.18 -20.28 -13.31
C TRP A 255 0.52 -19.21 -12.41
N ILE A 256 1.29 -18.54 -11.56
CA ILE A 256 0.78 -17.45 -10.72
C ILE A 256 0.23 -16.31 -11.59
N ILE A 257 0.95 -15.89 -12.64
CA ILE A 257 0.50 -14.86 -13.59
C ILE A 257 -0.83 -15.27 -14.25
N LEU A 258 -0.93 -16.53 -14.74
CA LEU A 258 -2.15 -17.02 -15.36
C LEU A 258 -3.32 -17.11 -14.36
N ALA A 259 -3.05 -17.46 -13.12
CA ALA A 259 -4.06 -17.45 -12.06
C ALA A 259 -4.54 -16.03 -11.76
N ASP A 260 -3.62 -15.07 -11.68
CA ASP A 260 -3.93 -13.67 -11.38
C ASP A 260 -4.72 -12.99 -12.54
N ILE A 261 -4.43 -13.33 -13.80
CA ILE A 261 -5.22 -12.86 -14.94
C ILE A 261 -6.68 -13.35 -14.87
N ARG A 262 -6.91 -14.57 -14.34
CA ARG A 262 -8.27 -15.12 -14.20
C ARG A 262 -9.02 -14.59 -12.99
N THR A 263 -8.30 -14.43 -11.88
CA THR A 263 -8.82 -13.96 -10.59
C THR A 263 -7.78 -13.03 -9.96
N PRO A 264 -7.88 -11.71 -10.17
CA PRO A 264 -6.91 -10.77 -9.65
C PRO A 264 -6.70 -10.92 -8.15
N ILE A 265 -5.44 -11.14 -7.74
CA ILE A 265 -5.05 -11.30 -6.33
C ILE A 265 -5.04 -9.94 -5.64
N CYS A 266 -4.73 -8.91 -6.40
CA CYS A 266 -4.64 -7.54 -5.95
C CYS A 266 -5.55 -6.67 -6.79
N GLU A 267 -6.83 -6.71 -6.49
CA GLU A 267 -7.78 -5.71 -7.00
C GLU A 267 -7.42 -4.35 -6.40
N ILE A 268 -7.40 -3.33 -7.24
CA ILE A 268 -7.42 -1.94 -6.75
C ILE A 268 -8.82 -1.75 -6.18
N GLU A 269 -8.97 -1.90 -4.87
CA GLU A 269 -10.18 -1.44 -4.21
C GLU A 269 -10.17 0.08 -4.24
N GLU A 270 -10.81 0.65 -5.25
CA GLU A 270 -11.18 2.06 -5.21
C GLU A 270 -12.11 2.26 -4.01
N ALA A 271 -11.71 3.18 -3.13
CA ALA A 271 -12.60 3.62 -2.08
C ALA A 271 -13.88 4.15 -2.75
N ARG A 272 -15.03 3.60 -2.35
CA ARG A 272 -16.32 4.06 -2.84
C ARG A 272 -16.78 5.24 -2.01
N LEU A 273 -17.36 6.23 -2.67
CA LEU A 273 -18.05 7.33 -2.02
C LEU A 273 -19.52 6.93 -1.86
N GLU A 274 -19.97 6.88 -0.61
CA GLU A 274 -21.38 6.67 -0.28
C GLU A 274 -21.96 7.96 0.24
N GLU A 275 -23.05 8.41 -0.36
CA GLU A 275 -23.78 9.57 0.11
C GLU A 275 -24.50 9.21 1.43
N CYS A 276 -24.09 9.83 2.52
CA CYS A 276 -24.79 9.72 3.78
C CYS A 276 -26.04 10.57 3.66
N GLY A 277 -27.21 9.91 3.61
CA GLY A 277 -28.51 10.53 3.31
C GLY A 277 -28.78 11.84 4.03
N ASP A 278 -29.67 12.64 3.47
CA ASP A 278 -30.01 14.03 3.84
C ASP A 278 -30.37 14.27 5.32
N GLY A 279 -30.64 13.21 6.10
CA GLY A 279 -30.96 13.30 7.52
C GLY A 279 -29.89 13.95 8.39
N LEU A 280 -28.59 13.78 8.05
CA LEU A 280 -27.48 14.40 8.79
C LEU A 280 -27.36 15.90 8.50
N ALA A 281 -27.58 16.31 7.25
CA ALA A 281 -27.57 17.70 6.84
C ALA A 281 -28.74 18.48 7.44
N VAL A 282 -29.93 17.86 7.52
CA VAL A 282 -31.13 18.43 8.15
C VAL A 282 -30.95 18.60 9.65
N MET A 283 -30.30 17.66 10.34
CA MET A 283 -29.98 17.78 11.77
C MET A 283 -29.01 18.93 12.08
N ALA A 284 -28.15 19.30 11.12
CA ALA A 284 -27.22 20.44 11.25
C ALA A 284 -27.84 21.78 10.85
N GLY A 285 -29.10 21.81 10.37
CA GLY A 285 -29.79 23.04 9.96
C GLY A 285 -29.24 23.67 8.67
N VAL A 286 -28.55 22.91 7.84
CA VAL A 286 -27.87 23.40 6.61
C VAL A 286 -28.46 22.69 5.39
N ALA A 287 -29.26 23.40 4.59
CA ALA A 287 -30.05 22.81 3.50
C ALA A 287 -29.21 22.35 2.28
N ASP A 288 -28.03 22.92 2.05
CA ASP A 288 -27.24 22.75 0.81
C ASP A 288 -25.98 21.89 1.01
N VAL A 289 -25.93 21.05 2.06
CA VAL A 289 -24.77 20.22 2.40
C VAL A 289 -24.98 18.79 1.92
N ALA A 290 -24.02 18.26 1.17
CA ALA A 290 -23.93 16.86 0.85
C ALA A 290 -22.80 16.22 1.65
N VAL A 291 -23.07 15.14 2.37
CA VAL A 291 -22.10 14.39 3.14
C VAL A 291 -21.80 13.08 2.41
N PHE A 292 -20.55 12.86 2.09
CA PHE A 292 -20.07 11.64 1.47
C PHE A 292 -19.05 10.96 2.35
N ARG A 293 -19.26 9.69 2.62
CA ARG A 293 -18.32 8.86 3.37
C ARG A 293 -17.45 8.06 2.42
N VAL A 294 -16.15 8.06 2.69
CA VAL A 294 -15.19 7.19 2.02
C VAL A 294 -15.28 5.80 2.64
N LEU A 295 -15.81 4.86 1.88
CA LEU A 295 -15.78 3.43 2.25
C LEU A 295 -14.54 2.79 1.65
N ALA A 296 -13.44 2.77 2.41
CA ALA A 296 -12.26 1.99 2.07
C ALA A 296 -12.48 0.55 2.54
N ARG A 297 -12.67 -0.38 1.63
CA ARG A 297 -12.89 -1.80 1.94
C ARG A 297 -11.62 -2.55 2.35
N GLY A 298 -10.45 -1.94 2.29
CA GLY A 298 -9.18 -2.58 2.63
C GLY A 298 -8.57 -2.07 3.93
N GLY A 299 -8.09 -2.95 4.80
CA GLY A 299 -7.26 -2.60 5.96
C GLY A 299 -5.82 -2.18 5.59
N GLY A 300 -5.59 -1.74 4.35
CA GLY A 300 -4.31 -1.25 3.84
C GLY A 300 -4.03 0.18 4.30
N ARG A 301 -2.75 0.48 4.51
CA ARG A 301 -2.27 1.76 5.03
C ARG A 301 -2.47 2.96 4.10
N GLU A 302 -2.86 2.75 2.85
CA GLU A 302 -3.13 3.84 1.90
C GLU A 302 -4.49 3.59 1.25
N ALA A 303 -5.47 4.44 1.56
CA ALA A 303 -6.72 4.46 0.82
C ALA A 303 -6.48 5.04 -0.57
N HIS A 304 -6.87 4.31 -1.60
CA HIS A 304 -6.98 4.86 -2.95
C HIS A 304 -8.27 5.66 -3.00
N LEU A 305 -8.13 6.97 -2.90
CA LEU A 305 -9.24 7.87 -3.12
C LEU A 305 -9.55 7.89 -4.63
N PRO A 306 -10.83 7.84 -5.02
CA PRO A 306 -11.24 8.01 -6.42
C PRO A 306 -10.83 9.38 -6.94
N ASP A 307 -11.03 9.64 -8.23
CA ASP A 307 -10.84 10.98 -8.79
C ASP A 307 -11.85 11.96 -8.19
N LEU A 308 -11.46 12.51 -7.02
CA LEU A 308 -12.29 13.43 -6.24
C LEU A 308 -12.54 14.76 -6.98
N ALA A 309 -11.62 15.16 -7.87
CA ALA A 309 -11.79 16.37 -8.66
C ALA A 309 -12.90 16.22 -9.69
N ALA A 310 -12.83 15.16 -10.51
CA ALA A 310 -13.88 14.86 -11.48
C ALA A 310 -15.21 14.52 -10.80
N TRP A 311 -15.17 13.94 -9.61
CA TRP A 311 -16.38 13.66 -8.83
C TRP A 311 -17.07 14.92 -8.38
N VAL A 312 -16.37 15.89 -7.77
CA VAL A 312 -16.95 17.14 -7.29
C VAL A 312 -17.51 17.98 -8.43
N GLU A 313 -16.90 17.94 -9.61
CA GLU A 313 -17.37 18.66 -10.80
C GLU A 313 -18.69 18.10 -11.34
N ARG A 314 -19.00 16.83 -11.12
CA ARG A 314 -20.24 16.16 -11.55
C ARG A 314 -21.41 16.32 -10.57
N LEU A 315 -21.18 16.85 -9.37
CA LEU A 315 -22.24 17.05 -8.41
C LEU A 315 -23.26 18.09 -8.91
N PRO A 316 -24.56 17.96 -8.58
CA PRO A 316 -25.58 18.95 -8.88
C PRO A 316 -25.22 20.34 -8.35
N GLU A 317 -25.58 21.40 -9.08
CA GLU A 317 -25.25 22.78 -8.72
C GLU A 317 -25.85 23.24 -7.37
N GLU A 318 -26.93 22.61 -6.96
CA GLU A 318 -27.59 22.88 -5.69
C GLU A 318 -26.74 22.50 -4.47
N ARG A 319 -25.77 21.58 -4.64
CA ARG A 319 -24.87 21.12 -3.58
C ARG A 319 -23.67 22.08 -3.45
N ARG A 320 -23.84 23.14 -2.68
CA ARG A 320 -22.82 24.19 -2.49
C ARG A 320 -21.73 23.81 -1.49
N VAL A 321 -22.06 23.00 -0.49
CA VAL A 321 -21.11 22.53 0.51
C VAL A 321 -21.02 21.00 0.45
N VAL A 322 -19.81 20.49 0.35
CA VAL A 322 -19.54 19.06 0.25
C VAL A 322 -18.64 18.66 1.41
N ILE A 323 -19.10 17.72 2.23
CA ILE A 323 -18.31 17.15 3.31
C ILE A 323 -17.84 15.76 2.86
N LEU A 324 -16.52 15.53 2.85
CA LEU A 324 -15.92 14.25 2.62
C LEU A 324 -15.50 13.64 3.97
N ASP A 325 -16.22 12.62 4.43
CA ASP A 325 -15.92 11.91 5.67
C ASP A 325 -14.95 10.76 5.39
N LEU A 326 -13.72 10.92 5.84
CA LEU A 326 -12.66 9.90 5.74
C LEU A 326 -12.71 8.88 6.88
N GLY A 327 -13.49 9.13 7.90
CA GLY A 327 -13.93 8.36 9.07
C GLY A 327 -13.03 7.28 9.64
N SER A 328 -12.65 6.29 8.85
CA SER A 328 -11.85 5.13 9.28
C SER A 328 -10.52 5.01 8.55
N THR A 329 -10.14 6.00 7.76
CA THR A 329 -8.95 5.96 6.90
C THR A 329 -7.80 6.67 7.62
N HIS A 330 -6.95 5.93 8.30
CA HIS A 330 -5.91 6.48 9.17
C HIS A 330 -4.50 6.58 8.54
N ALA A 331 -4.37 6.49 7.22
CA ALA A 331 -3.07 6.62 6.59
C ALA A 331 -3.17 7.36 5.24
N PHE A 332 -2.60 8.54 5.22
CA PHE A 332 -2.54 9.38 4.03
C PHE A 332 -1.14 9.29 3.42
N GLY A 333 -1.02 8.58 2.28
CA GLY A 333 0.17 8.64 1.45
C GLY A 333 0.16 9.85 0.50
N PRO A 334 1.25 10.06 -0.25
CA PRO A 334 1.36 11.18 -1.19
C PRO A 334 0.22 11.25 -2.23
N LEU A 335 -0.34 10.11 -2.62
CA LEU A 335 -1.43 10.04 -3.58
C LEU A 335 -2.76 10.51 -2.98
N ALA A 336 -3.06 10.11 -1.74
CA ALA A 336 -4.24 10.58 -1.02
C ALA A 336 -4.15 12.08 -0.78
N ALA A 337 -2.98 12.58 -0.38
CA ALA A 337 -2.73 14.01 -0.24
C ALA A 337 -2.96 14.77 -1.56
N SER A 338 -2.48 14.24 -2.69
CA SER A 338 -2.70 14.81 -4.02
C SER A 338 -4.19 14.80 -4.42
N ALA A 339 -4.92 13.71 -4.13
CA ALA A 339 -6.35 13.61 -4.43
C ALA A 339 -7.19 14.60 -3.61
N LEU A 340 -6.88 14.76 -2.32
CA LEU A 340 -7.53 15.77 -1.47
C LEU A 340 -7.24 17.21 -1.95
N HIS A 341 -6.02 17.45 -2.40
CA HIS A 341 -5.65 18.72 -3.00
C HIS A 341 -6.42 19.01 -4.28
N ALA A 342 -6.54 18.03 -5.17
CA ALA A 342 -7.30 18.12 -6.41
C ALA A 342 -8.79 18.39 -6.11
N LEU A 343 -9.34 17.75 -5.06
CA LEU A 343 -10.69 18.03 -4.55
C LEU A 343 -10.87 19.50 -4.18
N MET A 344 -9.95 20.04 -3.36
CA MET A 344 -10.04 21.42 -2.88
C MET A 344 -9.96 22.42 -4.04
N ALA A 345 -9.04 22.17 -4.99
CA ALA A 345 -8.88 23.00 -6.19
C ALA A 345 -10.12 22.94 -7.10
N ALA A 346 -10.71 21.75 -7.30
CA ALA A 346 -11.92 21.58 -8.11
C ALA A 346 -13.15 22.22 -7.45
N ALA A 347 -13.31 22.07 -6.14
CA ALA A 347 -14.37 22.74 -5.38
C ALA A 347 -14.29 24.26 -5.51
N ALA A 348 -13.10 24.84 -5.38
CA ALA A 348 -12.89 26.27 -5.57
C ALA A 348 -13.26 26.74 -6.99
N ARG A 349 -12.87 25.98 -8.05
CA ARG A 349 -13.23 26.30 -9.45
C ARG A 349 -14.74 26.27 -9.70
N THR A 350 -15.45 25.34 -9.05
CA THR A 350 -16.91 25.17 -9.22
C THR A 350 -17.73 26.04 -8.28
N GLY A 351 -17.07 26.90 -7.50
CA GLY A 351 -17.75 27.78 -6.50
C GLY A 351 -18.33 27.01 -5.32
N ARG A 352 -17.92 25.77 -5.12
CA ARG A 352 -18.30 24.92 -4.00
C ARG A 352 -17.30 25.03 -2.86
N ARG A 353 -17.75 24.72 -1.65
CA ARG A 353 -16.89 24.57 -0.49
C ARG A 353 -16.76 23.09 -0.14
N ALA A 354 -15.52 22.57 -0.17
CA ALA A 354 -15.24 21.24 0.30
C ALA A 354 -14.70 21.29 1.74
N ILE A 355 -15.16 20.39 2.59
CA ILE A 355 -14.71 20.19 3.96
C ILE A 355 -14.35 18.72 4.12
N VAL A 356 -13.21 18.45 4.75
CA VAL A 356 -12.74 17.07 4.97
C VAL A 356 -12.85 16.74 6.46
N ALA A 357 -13.60 15.68 6.79
CA ALA A 357 -13.74 15.15 8.14
C ALA A 357 -12.85 13.92 8.33
N GLY A 358 -12.40 13.70 9.56
CA GLY A 358 -11.53 12.57 9.90
C GLY A 358 -10.04 12.86 9.74
N ILE A 359 -9.63 14.13 9.80
CA ILE A 359 -8.23 14.58 9.74
C ILE A 359 -7.90 15.32 11.02
N ASP A 360 -6.92 14.84 11.78
CA ASP A 360 -6.40 15.56 12.95
C ASP A 360 -5.29 16.57 12.55
N GLY A 361 -4.82 17.38 13.52
CA GLY A 361 -3.82 18.40 13.26
C GLY A 361 -2.46 17.85 12.81
N VAL A 362 -2.09 16.62 13.20
CA VAL A 362 -0.84 15.96 12.80
C VAL A 362 -0.95 15.44 11.38
N GLU A 363 -2.09 14.85 11.05
CA GLU A 363 -2.41 14.37 9.70
C GLU A 363 -2.51 15.52 8.72
N LEU A 364 -3.14 16.64 9.12
CA LEU A 364 -3.22 17.87 8.33
C LEU A 364 -1.84 18.42 7.98
N ALA A 365 -0.94 18.51 8.96
CA ALA A 365 0.44 18.94 8.75
C ALA A 365 1.18 18.01 7.80
N THR A 366 0.95 16.70 7.93
CA THR A 366 1.56 15.68 7.07
C THR A 366 1.06 15.78 5.62
N ILE A 367 -0.24 15.95 5.42
CA ILE A 367 -0.86 16.10 4.09
C ILE A 367 -0.33 17.36 3.40
N ASN A 368 -0.27 18.49 4.12
CA ASN A 368 0.24 19.75 3.58
C ASN A 368 1.73 19.68 3.24
N ALA A 369 2.54 19.00 4.07
CA ALA A 369 3.95 18.76 3.78
C ALA A 369 4.16 17.91 2.53
N LEU A 370 3.34 16.86 2.34
CA LEU A 370 3.40 15.96 1.18
C LEU A 370 2.95 16.65 -0.12
N SER A 371 1.94 17.53 -0.03
CA SER A 371 1.36 18.21 -1.18
C SER A 371 2.01 19.56 -1.50
N ARG A 372 2.88 20.06 -0.63
CA ARG A 372 3.54 21.38 -0.72
C ARG A 372 2.55 22.53 -0.93
N SER A 373 1.39 22.47 -0.27
CA SER A 373 0.32 23.46 -0.43
C SER A 373 -0.53 23.54 0.83
N ASP A 374 -1.03 24.71 1.13
CA ASP A 374 -1.86 25.04 2.30
C ASP A 374 -3.36 25.13 1.98
N LEU A 375 -3.82 24.41 0.95
CA LEU A 375 -5.25 24.41 0.56
C LEU A 375 -6.12 23.74 1.62
N LEU A 376 -5.60 22.73 2.34
CA LEU A 376 -6.23 22.17 3.51
C LEU A 376 -5.77 22.95 4.75
N ASN A 377 -6.72 23.43 5.54
CA ASN A 377 -6.48 24.20 6.75
C ASN A 377 -7.60 23.95 7.78
N GLU A 378 -7.48 24.52 8.96
CA GLU A 378 -8.46 24.37 10.05
C GLU A 378 -9.89 24.83 9.71
N HIS A 379 -10.05 25.66 8.66
CA HIS A 379 -11.37 26.15 8.21
C HIS A 379 -12.06 25.20 7.22
N ASN A 380 -11.36 24.19 6.70
CA ASN A 380 -11.89 23.23 5.75
C ASN A 380 -11.53 21.78 6.08
N SER A 381 -11.01 21.53 7.28
CA SER A 381 -10.77 20.19 7.83
C SER A 381 -11.29 20.10 9.27
N ALA A 382 -11.65 18.90 9.69
CA ALA A 382 -12.11 18.63 11.04
C ALA A 382 -11.72 17.19 11.47
N PRO A 383 -11.49 16.97 12.78
CA PRO A 383 -11.10 15.65 13.29
C PRO A 383 -12.22 14.61 13.19
N ASP A 384 -13.45 15.04 13.11
CA ASP A 384 -14.63 14.17 13.00
C ASP A 384 -15.75 14.83 12.17
N LEU A 385 -16.75 14.02 11.82
CA LEU A 385 -17.91 14.48 11.06
C LEU A 385 -18.71 15.57 11.78
N GLY A 386 -18.81 15.51 13.12
CA GLY A 386 -19.52 16.51 13.92
C GLY A 386 -18.81 17.89 13.84
N GLY A 387 -17.48 17.89 13.87
CA GLY A 387 -16.66 19.08 13.65
C GLY A 387 -16.86 19.67 12.25
N ALA A 388 -16.85 18.82 11.21
CA ALA A 388 -17.06 19.24 9.83
C ALA A 388 -18.46 19.86 9.61
N LEU A 389 -19.49 19.29 10.22
CA LEU A 389 -20.85 19.84 10.17
C LEU A 389 -20.93 21.21 10.87
N ARG A 390 -20.22 21.42 11.99
CA ARG A 390 -20.12 22.73 12.64
C ARG A 390 -19.46 23.78 11.74
N VAL A 391 -18.33 23.44 11.13
CA VAL A 391 -17.62 24.28 10.16
C VAL A 391 -18.53 24.64 8.98
N ALA A 392 -19.31 23.70 8.49
CA ALA A 392 -20.30 23.94 7.42
C ALA A 392 -21.40 24.91 7.87
N ALA A 393 -21.95 24.74 9.07
CA ALA A 393 -23.00 25.59 9.61
C ALA A 393 -22.53 27.03 9.87
N GLU A 394 -21.34 27.20 10.44
CA GLU A 394 -20.72 28.50 10.64
C GLU A 394 -20.53 29.26 9.32
N SER A 395 -20.06 28.57 8.29
CA SER A 395 -19.89 29.07 6.96
C SER A 395 -21.21 29.49 6.28
N ALA A 396 -22.27 28.71 6.47
CA ALA A 396 -23.60 29.06 5.95
C ALA A 396 -24.16 30.32 6.62
N ALA A 397 -23.97 30.45 7.94
CA ALA A 397 -24.37 31.64 8.68
C ALA A 397 -23.61 32.90 8.22
N GLU A 398 -22.30 32.81 8.00
CA GLU A 398 -21.50 33.92 7.47
C GLU A 398 -21.96 34.36 6.07
N ASN A 399 -22.27 33.38 5.19
CA ASN A 399 -22.76 33.70 3.85
C ASN A 399 -24.13 34.39 3.88
N MET A 400 -25.06 33.97 4.74
CA MET A 400 -26.34 34.65 4.94
C MET A 400 -26.17 36.08 5.43
N VAL A 401 -25.25 36.33 6.35
CA VAL A 401 -24.96 37.68 6.85
C VAL A 401 -24.40 38.55 5.73
N ARG A 402 -23.48 38.02 4.91
CA ARG A 402 -22.91 38.73 3.75
C ARG A 402 -23.94 39.03 2.67
N GLU A 403 -24.86 38.14 2.39
CA GLU A 403 -25.95 38.35 1.42
C GLU A 403 -26.94 39.38 1.91
N ARG A 404 -27.33 39.37 3.19
CA ARG A 404 -28.16 40.41 3.82
C ARG A 404 -27.48 41.79 3.75
N ALA A 405 -26.18 41.86 4.04
CA ALA A 405 -25.43 43.13 3.97
C ALA A 405 -25.33 43.68 2.53
N ARG A 406 -25.21 42.80 1.53
CA ARG A 406 -25.22 43.16 0.11
C ARG A 406 -26.61 43.62 -0.34
N GLY A 407 -27.67 42.94 0.08
CA GLY A 407 -29.06 43.33 -0.19
C GLY A 407 -29.42 44.71 0.40
N THR A 408 -28.97 44.97 1.63
CA THR A 408 -29.18 46.28 2.29
C THR A 408 -28.44 47.40 1.56
N ARG A 409 -27.21 47.18 1.11
CA ARG A 409 -26.45 48.17 0.31
C ARG A 409 -27.06 48.41 -1.06
N ALA A 410 -27.66 47.44 -1.71
CA ALA A 410 -28.35 47.58 -2.98
C ALA A 410 -29.65 48.42 -2.85
N ILE A 411 -30.34 48.35 -1.70
CA ILE A 411 -31.56 49.12 -1.41
C ILE A 411 -31.21 50.56 -1.06
N THR A 412 -30.17 50.80 -0.25
CA THR A 412 -29.73 52.14 0.12
C THR A 412 -29.11 52.91 -1.07
N GLY A 413 -28.35 52.24 -1.93
CA GLY A 413 -27.75 52.82 -3.13
C GLY A 413 -28.80 53.21 -4.21
N ARG A 414 -30.00 52.61 -4.20
CA ARG A 414 -31.14 53.04 -5.07
C ARG A 414 -31.88 54.22 -4.52
N SER A 415 -31.91 54.42 -3.19
CA SER A 415 -32.53 55.59 -2.55
C SER A 415 -31.76 56.90 -2.84
N ASP A 416 -30.42 56.82 -2.89
CA ASP A 416 -29.58 58.01 -3.12
C ASP A 416 -29.49 58.42 -4.61
N ALA A 417 -29.79 57.51 -5.54
CA ALA A 417 -29.85 57.81 -6.97
C ALA A 417 -31.15 58.45 -7.39
N GLY A 418 -32.25 58.25 -6.64
CA GLY A 418 -33.56 58.92 -6.85
C GLY A 418 -33.66 60.37 -6.29
N ALA A 419 -32.80 60.74 -5.33
CA ALA A 419 -32.80 62.04 -4.70
C ALA A 419 -31.92 63.09 -5.41
N ARG A 420 -31.32 62.79 -6.55
CA ARG A 420 -30.49 63.68 -7.36
C ARG A 420 -31.07 63.97 -8.74
N ALA A 421 -32.33 63.63 -8.97
CA ALA A 421 -33.03 63.87 -10.26
C ALA A 421 -34.27 64.78 -10.16
N ASP A 422 -34.36 65.56 -9.07
CA ASP A 422 -35.35 66.70 -8.97
C ASP A 422 -34.61 68.03 -8.80
#